data_5e7e3237dbb41cd7a7303e4b34281fee
#
_entry.id   5e7e3237dbb41cd7a7303e4b34281fee
#
_cell.length_a   1.000
_cell.length_b   1.000
_cell.length_c   1.000
_cell.angle_alpha   90.00
_cell.angle_beta   90.00
_cell.angle_gamma   90.00
#
_symmetry.space_group_name_H-M   'P 1'
#
loop_
_entity.id
_entity.type
_entity.pdbx_description
1 polymer ?
#
loop_
_entity_poly.entity_id
_entity_poly.type
_entity_poly.pdbx_seq_one_letter_code
_entity_poly.pdbx_strand_id
1 'polypeptide(L)'
;MKRDASRVILALVAAIVVIAAAVEAQENPYREDGWAKFPDGRRLGQMSAIDVDRAGNVWALDRCGANSCAGSKVAPVIKFDATGKYLTSFGAGLLVFPHGMHVDKDGNVWVTDADGKDGKGHQVIKFSADGRVLLTLGKAGVPGTASDTFNRPSAVTTSPNGEIFIADGHGGESNARIVKFSKEGKFISAWGKKSSAPGEFETLHAIATDARGTSFARRPRQQPRPNI
;
A
#
# COMPACT_ATOMS: atom_id res chain seq x y z
N MET A 1 5.33 -52.29 -41.32
CA MET A 1 5.65 -50.93 -40.80
C MET A 1 4.47 -50.22 -40.13
N LYS A 2 3.54 -50.86 -39.41
CA LYS A 2 2.42 -50.18 -38.71
C LYS A 2 2.44 -50.38 -37.18
N ARG A 3 3.49 -51.01 -36.61
CA ARG A 3 3.58 -51.30 -35.17
C ARG A 3 4.37 -50.24 -34.37
N ASP A 4 5.15 -49.39 -35.02
CA ASP A 4 6.03 -48.46 -34.31
C ASP A 4 5.35 -47.10 -33.95
N ALA A 5 4.36 -46.67 -34.76
CA ALA A 5 3.65 -45.45 -34.51
C ALA A 5 2.80 -45.48 -33.19
N SER A 6 2.18 -46.65 -32.91
CA SER A 6 1.37 -46.80 -31.68
C SER A 6 2.24 -46.81 -30.40
N ARG A 7 3.46 -47.35 -30.46
CA ARG A 7 4.38 -47.33 -29.31
C ARG A 7 4.94 -45.94 -29.03
N VAL A 8 5.21 -45.15 -30.06
CA VAL A 8 5.68 -43.76 -29.93
C VAL A 8 4.57 -42.87 -29.37
N ILE A 9 3.34 -43.06 -29.80
CA ILE A 9 2.18 -42.31 -29.28
C ILE A 9 1.92 -42.64 -27.81
N LEU A 10 2.00 -43.93 -27.42
CA LEU A 10 1.84 -44.33 -26.03
C LEU A 10 2.95 -43.79 -25.13
N ALA A 11 4.21 -43.74 -25.59
CA ALA A 11 5.33 -43.17 -24.86
C ALA A 11 5.20 -41.64 -24.69
N LEU A 12 4.72 -40.94 -25.71
CA LEU A 12 4.47 -39.49 -25.66
C LEU A 12 3.31 -39.14 -24.72
N VAL A 13 2.21 -39.91 -24.72
CA VAL A 13 1.10 -39.72 -23.79
C VAL A 13 1.50 -39.99 -22.34
N ALA A 14 2.31 -41.04 -22.10
CA ALA A 14 2.85 -41.36 -20.76
C ALA A 14 3.81 -40.26 -20.27
N ALA A 15 4.64 -39.68 -21.14
CA ALA A 15 5.54 -38.58 -20.79
C ALA A 15 4.75 -37.26 -20.46
N ILE A 16 3.67 -36.99 -21.17
CA ILE A 16 2.81 -35.82 -20.90
C ILE A 16 2.07 -35.99 -19.56
N VAL A 17 1.58 -37.17 -19.23
CA VAL A 17 0.90 -37.47 -17.96
C VAL A 17 1.88 -37.36 -16.78
N VAL A 18 3.14 -37.77 -16.92
CA VAL A 18 4.17 -37.67 -15.87
C VAL A 18 4.58 -36.20 -15.65
N ILE A 19 4.61 -35.37 -16.70
CA ILE A 19 4.91 -33.92 -16.56
C ILE A 19 3.73 -33.18 -15.93
N ALA A 20 2.49 -33.59 -16.18
CA ALA A 20 1.30 -32.98 -15.57
C ALA A 20 1.15 -33.31 -14.07
N ALA A 21 1.71 -34.42 -13.60
CA ALA A 21 1.64 -34.82 -12.18
C ALA A 21 2.72 -34.16 -11.28
N ALA A 22 3.67 -33.40 -11.85
CA ALA A 22 4.77 -32.80 -11.12
C ALA A 22 4.59 -31.32 -10.79
N VAL A 23 3.42 -30.74 -11.01
CA VAL A 23 3.05 -29.44 -10.44
C VAL A 23 2.27 -29.69 -9.15
N GLU A 24 2.90 -30.28 -8.16
CA GLU A 24 2.43 -30.16 -6.80
C GLU A 24 2.44 -28.68 -6.45
N ALA A 25 1.29 -28.14 -6.12
CA ALA A 25 1.21 -26.78 -5.57
C ALA A 25 2.12 -26.75 -4.35
N GLN A 26 3.17 -25.93 -4.39
CA GLN A 26 4.08 -25.79 -3.27
C GLN A 26 3.25 -25.37 -2.07
N GLU A 27 3.24 -26.18 -1.00
CA GLU A 27 2.53 -25.84 0.22
C GLU A 27 2.97 -24.46 0.72
N ASN A 28 2.01 -23.66 1.15
CA ASN A 28 2.32 -22.37 1.73
C ASN A 28 3.18 -22.57 2.99
N PRO A 29 4.46 -22.14 2.99
CA PRO A 29 5.35 -22.34 4.13
C PRO A 29 4.97 -21.48 5.34
N TYR A 30 4.01 -20.54 5.17
CA TYR A 30 3.56 -19.65 6.21
C TYR A 30 2.30 -20.19 6.90
N ARG A 31 2.28 -20.11 8.23
CA ARG A 31 1.12 -20.44 9.05
C ARG A 31 0.35 -19.17 9.38
N GLU A 32 -0.96 -19.25 9.37
CA GLU A 32 -1.83 -18.27 10.01
C GLU A 32 -1.94 -18.64 11.49
N ASP A 33 -1.34 -17.87 12.39
CA ASP A 33 -1.28 -18.21 13.82
C ASP A 33 -2.07 -17.26 14.75
N GLY A 34 -2.82 -16.31 14.16
CA GLY A 34 -3.53 -15.32 14.97
C GLY A 34 -2.59 -14.45 15.81
N TRP A 35 -1.45 -14.07 15.21
CA TRP A 35 -0.38 -13.30 15.83
C TRP A 35 -0.86 -12.00 16.49
N ALA A 36 -1.73 -11.21 15.82
CA ALA A 36 -2.24 -9.94 16.33
C ALA A 36 -3.29 -10.15 17.42
N LYS A 37 -3.01 -9.73 18.64
CA LYS A 37 -3.85 -9.94 19.84
C LYS A 37 -4.40 -8.61 20.34
N PHE A 38 -5.72 -8.43 20.24
CA PHE A 38 -6.42 -7.28 20.79
C PHE A 38 -7.01 -7.58 22.17
N PRO A 39 -6.89 -6.67 23.14
CA PRO A 39 -7.42 -6.88 24.48
C PRO A 39 -8.95 -6.85 24.54
N ASP A 40 -9.60 -6.16 23.63
CA ASP A 40 -11.04 -5.88 23.59
C ASP A 40 -11.82 -6.73 22.57
N GLY A 41 -11.16 -7.72 21.95
CA GLY A 41 -11.76 -8.55 20.91
C GLY A 41 -12.08 -7.80 19.61
N ARG A 42 -11.46 -6.62 19.37
CA ARG A 42 -11.59 -5.87 18.14
C ARG A 42 -11.34 -6.76 16.92
N ARG A 43 -12.18 -6.63 15.91
CA ARG A 43 -11.98 -7.27 14.60
C ARG A 43 -11.29 -6.29 13.67
N LEU A 44 -10.29 -6.79 12.94
CA LEU A 44 -9.69 -6.08 11.83
C LEU A 44 -10.65 -6.12 10.62
N GLY A 45 -10.66 -5.02 9.87
CA GLY A 45 -11.30 -4.93 8.56
C GLY A 45 -10.31 -5.21 7.44
N GLN A 46 -10.43 -4.47 6.35
CA GLN A 46 -9.45 -4.54 5.27
C GLN A 46 -8.19 -3.79 5.66
N MET A 47 -7.10 -4.55 5.80
CA MET A 47 -5.77 -4.00 6.03
C MET A 47 -5.24 -3.40 4.73
N SER A 48 -4.81 -2.14 4.77
CA SER A 48 -4.31 -1.45 3.59
C SER A 48 -2.79 -1.32 3.55
N ALA A 49 -2.13 -1.29 4.69
CA ALA A 49 -0.67 -1.19 4.78
C ALA A 49 -0.14 -1.80 6.08
N ILE A 50 1.11 -2.22 6.04
CA ILE A 50 1.92 -2.65 7.18
C ILE A 50 3.31 -2.01 7.03
N ASP A 51 3.90 -1.60 8.14
CA ASP A 51 5.30 -1.19 8.22
C ASP A 51 5.91 -1.62 9.56
N VAL A 52 7.23 -1.64 9.67
CA VAL A 52 7.96 -2.06 10.87
C VAL A 52 8.92 -0.95 11.30
N ASP A 53 8.83 -0.51 12.56
CA ASP A 53 9.74 0.48 13.09
C ASP A 53 11.12 -0.12 13.45
N ARG A 54 12.09 0.75 13.73
CA ARG A 54 13.46 0.32 14.06
C ARG A 54 13.58 -0.51 15.34
N ALA A 55 12.57 -0.48 16.21
CA ALA A 55 12.50 -1.30 17.41
C ALA A 55 11.85 -2.66 17.16
N GLY A 56 11.45 -2.95 15.92
CA GLY A 56 10.80 -4.20 15.53
C GLY A 56 9.29 -4.23 15.84
N ASN A 57 8.68 -3.10 16.22
CA ASN A 57 7.24 -3.06 16.37
C ASN A 57 6.56 -2.99 15.00
N VAL A 58 5.44 -3.70 14.88
CA VAL A 58 4.64 -3.76 13.67
C VAL A 58 3.53 -2.72 13.72
N TRP A 59 3.49 -1.88 12.71
CA TRP A 59 2.44 -0.90 12.49
C TRP A 59 1.50 -1.41 11.41
N ALA A 60 0.22 -1.28 11.64
CA ALA A 60 -0.83 -1.79 10.77
C ALA A 60 -1.86 -0.70 10.51
N LEU A 61 -2.32 -0.58 9.26
CA LEU A 61 -3.33 0.37 8.84
C LEU A 61 -4.60 -0.37 8.46
N ASP A 62 -5.62 -0.27 9.31
CA ASP A 62 -6.91 -0.92 9.17
C ASP A 62 -7.97 0.07 8.67
N ARG A 63 -8.83 -0.34 7.76
CA ARG A 63 -9.98 0.45 7.32
C ARG A 63 -11.14 0.37 8.30
N CYS A 64 -10.84 0.60 9.61
CA CYS A 64 -11.81 0.75 10.68
C CYS A 64 -12.76 -0.44 10.88
N GLY A 65 -12.24 -1.68 10.73
CA GLY A 65 -13.04 -2.90 10.85
C GLY A 65 -13.95 -3.17 9.63
N ALA A 66 -13.80 -2.37 8.56
CA ALA A 66 -14.60 -2.44 7.33
C ALA A 66 -13.70 -2.24 6.10
N ASN A 67 -14.19 -1.57 5.06
CA ASN A 67 -13.41 -1.09 3.91
C ASN A 67 -13.44 0.43 3.76
N SER A 68 -13.79 1.17 4.81
CA SER A 68 -13.77 2.63 4.87
C SER A 68 -13.82 3.08 6.32
N CYS A 69 -13.17 4.21 6.61
CA CYS A 69 -13.22 4.88 7.91
C CYS A 69 -14.21 6.06 7.93
N ALA A 70 -14.93 6.32 6.84
CA ALA A 70 -15.88 7.42 6.75
C ALA A 70 -16.95 7.31 7.84
N GLY A 71 -17.01 8.32 8.74
CA GLY A 71 -17.94 8.34 9.89
C GLY A 71 -17.59 7.38 11.03
N SER A 72 -16.53 6.57 10.93
CA SER A 72 -16.12 5.65 11.98
C SER A 72 -15.39 6.35 13.11
N LYS A 73 -15.59 5.85 14.33
CA LYS A 73 -14.83 6.24 15.54
C LYS A 73 -13.72 5.22 15.89
N VAL A 74 -13.53 4.20 15.06
CA VAL A 74 -12.47 3.20 15.24
C VAL A 74 -11.13 3.79 14.81
N ALA A 75 -10.09 3.59 15.61
CA ALA A 75 -8.74 4.07 15.30
C ALA A 75 -8.06 3.20 14.24
N PRO A 76 -7.72 3.72 13.06
CA PRO A 76 -7.19 2.92 11.95
C PRO A 76 -5.71 2.58 12.05
N VAL A 77 -4.90 3.42 12.69
CA VAL A 77 -3.46 3.18 12.86
C VAL A 77 -3.26 2.37 14.14
N ILE A 78 -2.62 1.23 14.04
CA ILE A 78 -2.47 0.26 15.13
C ILE A 78 -1.01 -0.11 15.26
N LYS A 79 -0.51 -0.20 16.50
CA LYS A 79 0.85 -0.65 16.82
C LYS A 79 0.81 -1.93 17.64
N PHE A 80 1.62 -2.91 17.24
CA PHE A 80 1.90 -4.13 17.98
C PHE A 80 3.39 -4.23 18.28
N ASP A 81 3.77 -4.93 19.34
CA ASP A 81 5.15 -5.38 19.48
C ASP A 81 5.46 -6.59 18.56
N ALA A 82 6.70 -7.03 18.54
CA ALA A 82 7.14 -8.16 17.73
C ALA A 82 6.45 -9.50 18.06
N THR A 83 5.81 -9.62 19.23
CA THR A 83 5.06 -10.81 19.65
C THR A 83 3.58 -10.76 19.28
N GLY A 84 3.12 -9.65 18.65
CA GLY A 84 1.72 -9.42 18.30
C GLY A 84 0.87 -8.85 19.42
N LYS A 85 1.48 -8.46 20.54
CA LYS A 85 0.76 -7.78 21.63
C LYS A 85 0.41 -6.35 21.19
N TYR A 86 -0.86 -5.99 21.32
CA TYR A 86 -1.33 -4.62 21.08
C TYR A 86 -0.63 -3.63 22.03
N LEU A 87 -0.15 -2.53 21.47
CA LEU A 87 0.48 -1.44 22.20
C LEU A 87 -0.38 -0.18 22.24
N THR A 88 -0.85 0.28 21.07
CA THR A 88 -1.67 1.50 20.95
C THR A 88 -2.40 1.54 19.61
N SER A 89 -3.41 2.44 19.50
CA SER A 89 -4.02 2.82 18.22
C SER A 89 -4.52 4.26 18.26
N PHE A 90 -4.56 4.92 17.10
CA PHE A 90 -4.98 6.32 16.98
C PHE A 90 -5.53 6.64 15.57
N GLY A 91 -5.91 7.92 15.37
CA GLY A 91 -6.43 8.43 14.10
C GLY A 91 -7.94 8.26 13.94
N ALA A 92 -8.67 7.91 15.00
CA ALA A 92 -10.13 7.78 14.97
C ALA A 92 -10.82 9.05 14.46
N GLY A 93 -11.72 8.90 13.50
CA GLY A 93 -12.51 10.00 12.94
C GLY A 93 -11.74 10.98 12.04
N LEU A 94 -10.44 10.78 11.82
CA LEU A 94 -9.62 11.68 11.00
C LEU A 94 -9.59 11.28 9.52
N LEU A 95 -9.69 10.00 9.21
CA LEU A 95 -9.49 9.44 7.88
C LEU A 95 -10.81 8.97 7.26
N VAL A 96 -10.85 8.99 5.93
CA VAL A 96 -11.96 8.47 5.10
C VAL A 96 -11.60 7.12 4.51
N PHE A 97 -10.49 7.03 3.80
CA PHE A 97 -10.04 5.83 3.11
C PHE A 97 -8.52 5.67 3.27
N PRO A 98 -8.05 5.27 4.45
CA PRO A 98 -6.63 5.06 4.68
C PRO A 98 -6.08 4.03 3.70
N HIS A 99 -4.95 4.35 3.04
CA HIS A 99 -4.43 3.52 1.95
C HIS A 99 -2.97 3.13 2.13
N GLY A 100 -2.04 4.08 2.15
CA GLY A 100 -0.61 3.83 2.35
C GLY A 100 -0.15 4.29 3.73
N MET A 101 0.85 3.61 4.25
CA MET A 101 1.50 3.97 5.52
C MET A 101 3.01 3.82 5.40
N HIS A 102 3.75 4.67 6.11
CA HIS A 102 5.20 4.61 6.24
C HIS A 102 5.61 5.07 7.64
N VAL A 103 6.52 4.35 8.27
CA VAL A 103 7.15 4.76 9.53
C VAL A 103 8.52 5.34 9.22
N ASP A 104 8.70 6.64 9.45
CA ASP A 104 9.95 7.32 9.14
C ASP A 104 11.08 6.96 10.14
N LYS A 105 12.30 7.39 9.81
CA LYS A 105 13.49 7.11 10.63
C LYS A 105 13.41 7.63 12.08
N ASP A 106 12.53 8.58 12.34
CA ASP A 106 12.32 9.22 13.64
C ASP A 106 11.14 8.60 14.39
N GLY A 107 10.52 7.54 13.82
CA GLY A 107 9.39 6.79 14.39
C GLY A 107 8.03 7.46 14.19
N ASN A 108 7.94 8.50 13.35
CA ASN A 108 6.65 9.10 13.02
C ASN A 108 5.93 8.28 11.95
N VAL A 109 4.61 8.27 12.01
CA VAL A 109 3.76 7.48 11.12
C VAL A 109 3.11 8.39 10.10
N TRP A 110 3.36 8.11 8.84
CA TRP A 110 2.75 8.78 7.70
C TRP A 110 1.61 7.94 7.16
N VAL A 111 0.47 8.56 6.87
CA VAL A 111 -0.71 7.88 6.32
C VAL A 111 -1.26 8.67 5.15
N THR A 112 -1.55 7.99 4.03
CA THR A 112 -2.30 8.58 2.91
C THR A 112 -3.79 8.29 3.10
N ASP A 113 -4.63 9.29 2.86
CA ASP A 113 -6.09 9.19 2.85
C ASP A 113 -6.61 9.36 1.42
N ALA A 114 -6.88 8.25 0.77
CA ALA A 114 -7.01 8.18 -0.68
C ALA A 114 -8.39 8.58 -1.23
N ASP A 115 -9.38 8.78 -0.39
CA ASP A 115 -10.72 9.18 -0.87
C ASP A 115 -11.24 10.36 -0.06
N GLY A 116 -12.29 11.04 -0.56
CA GLY A 116 -12.87 12.21 0.09
C GLY A 116 -14.32 12.00 0.49
N LYS A 117 -14.68 12.41 1.72
CA LYS A 117 -16.07 12.46 2.19
C LYS A 117 -16.22 13.46 3.34
N ASP A 118 -17.31 14.22 3.32
CA ASP A 118 -17.71 15.14 4.41
C ASP A 118 -16.58 16.13 4.78
N GLY A 119 -15.90 16.70 3.78
CA GLY A 119 -14.82 17.66 3.97
C GLY A 119 -13.50 17.08 4.49
N LYS A 120 -13.31 15.76 4.42
CA LYS A 120 -12.09 15.03 4.80
C LYS A 120 -11.52 14.24 3.64
N GLY A 121 -10.28 13.76 3.79
CA GLY A 121 -9.60 12.92 2.82
C GLY A 121 -8.85 13.69 1.74
N HIS A 122 -8.32 12.97 0.76
CA HIS A 122 -7.37 13.46 -0.25
C HIS A 122 -6.13 14.12 0.38
N GLN A 123 -5.66 13.59 1.49
CA GLN A 123 -4.56 14.14 2.30
C GLN A 123 -3.48 13.11 2.60
N VAL A 124 -2.32 13.61 3.01
CA VAL A 124 -1.27 12.82 3.65
C VAL A 124 -1.01 13.41 5.02
N ILE A 125 -1.09 12.60 6.05
CA ILE A 125 -0.99 13.03 7.44
C ILE A 125 0.22 12.37 8.10
N LYS A 126 1.05 13.16 8.76
CA LYS A 126 2.13 12.72 9.63
C LYS A 126 1.65 12.74 11.08
N PHE A 127 1.78 11.61 11.74
CA PHE A 127 1.53 11.47 13.17
C PHE A 127 2.85 11.24 13.92
N SER A 128 2.92 11.70 15.16
CA SER A 128 3.91 11.19 16.12
C SER A 128 3.57 9.74 16.51
N ALA A 129 4.50 9.03 17.13
CA ALA A 129 4.31 7.65 17.57
C ALA A 129 3.17 7.48 18.60
N ASP A 130 2.77 8.56 19.26
CA ASP A 130 1.65 8.65 20.21
C ASP A 130 0.34 9.18 19.60
N GLY A 131 0.32 9.42 18.28
CA GLY A 131 -0.89 9.74 17.51
C GLY A 131 -1.23 11.23 17.40
N ARG A 132 -0.34 12.15 17.81
CA ARG A 132 -0.53 13.59 17.54
C ARG A 132 -0.28 13.91 16.09
N VAL A 133 -1.13 14.70 15.46
CA VAL A 133 -0.90 15.21 14.10
C VAL A 133 0.25 16.21 14.12
N LEU A 134 1.30 15.95 13.36
CA LEU A 134 2.50 16.80 13.24
C LEU A 134 2.51 17.62 11.94
N LEU A 135 1.99 17.05 10.85
CA LEU A 135 1.92 17.69 9.54
C LEU A 135 0.74 17.13 8.75
N THR A 136 0.08 17.99 7.98
CA THR A 136 -0.93 17.57 7.01
C THR A 136 -0.62 18.22 5.67
N LEU A 137 -0.55 17.40 4.61
CA LEU A 137 -0.40 17.83 3.23
C LEU A 137 -1.70 17.57 2.48
N GLY A 138 -2.07 18.46 1.57
CA GLY A 138 -3.34 18.41 0.83
C GLY A 138 -4.46 19.21 1.51
N LYS A 139 -5.46 19.58 0.73
CA LYS A 139 -6.67 20.25 1.21
C LYS A 139 -7.74 19.23 1.54
N ALA A 140 -8.24 19.26 2.76
CA ALA A 140 -9.23 18.29 3.25
C ALA A 140 -10.48 18.22 2.36
N GLY A 141 -10.76 17.02 1.83
CA GLY A 141 -11.91 16.74 0.96
C GLY A 141 -11.85 17.35 -0.44
N VAL A 142 -10.72 17.97 -0.84
CA VAL A 142 -10.59 18.65 -2.13
C VAL A 142 -9.63 17.86 -3.03
N PRO A 143 -10.15 17.08 -4.00
CA PRO A 143 -9.30 16.45 -5.00
C PRO A 143 -8.74 17.48 -5.99
N GLY A 144 -7.50 17.28 -6.48
CA GLY A 144 -6.92 18.19 -7.44
C GLY A 144 -5.50 17.84 -7.87
N THR A 145 -4.97 18.66 -8.80
CA THR A 145 -3.64 18.51 -9.40
C THR A 145 -2.68 19.65 -9.01
N ALA A 146 -3.11 20.62 -8.21
CA ALA A 146 -2.27 21.71 -7.75
C ALA A 146 -1.16 21.20 -6.80
N SER A 147 -0.21 22.07 -6.46
CA SER A 147 0.90 21.74 -5.56
C SER A 147 0.46 21.45 -4.11
N ASP A 148 -0.73 21.87 -3.74
CA ASP A 148 -1.33 21.76 -2.41
C ASP A 148 -2.60 20.89 -2.38
N THR A 149 -2.86 20.09 -3.42
CA THR A 149 -3.97 19.13 -3.50
C THR A 149 -3.49 17.79 -4.02
N PHE A 150 -4.21 16.73 -3.67
CA PHE A 150 -4.03 15.38 -4.20
C PHE A 150 -5.36 14.85 -4.75
N ASN A 151 -5.30 13.85 -5.63
CA ASN A 151 -6.47 13.10 -6.01
C ASN A 151 -6.18 11.59 -5.88
N ARG A 152 -6.60 11.03 -4.74
CA ARG A 152 -6.40 9.64 -4.32
C ARG A 152 -4.92 9.28 -4.07
N PRO A 153 -4.23 9.96 -3.14
CA PRO A 153 -2.85 9.62 -2.79
C PRO A 153 -2.79 8.18 -2.21
N SER A 154 -1.97 7.33 -2.80
CA SER A 154 -1.97 5.88 -2.52
C SER A 154 -0.82 5.42 -1.64
N ALA A 155 0.33 6.09 -1.70
CA ALA A 155 1.50 5.73 -0.90
C ALA A 155 2.36 6.94 -0.57
N VAL A 156 3.12 6.85 0.51
CA VAL A 156 4.07 7.86 0.96
C VAL A 156 5.35 7.18 1.44
N THR A 157 6.48 7.82 1.22
CA THR A 157 7.79 7.43 1.79
C THR A 157 8.64 8.67 2.05
N THR A 158 9.67 8.52 2.86
CA THR A 158 10.65 9.58 3.14
C THR A 158 12.05 9.12 2.76
N SER A 159 12.85 10.03 2.19
CA SER A 159 14.27 9.80 1.96
C SER A 159 15.10 9.97 3.26
N PRO A 160 16.37 9.51 3.27
CA PRO A 160 17.23 9.65 4.45
C PRO A 160 17.40 11.08 4.95
N ASN A 161 17.35 12.08 4.04
CA ASN A 161 17.41 13.51 4.39
C ASN A 161 16.06 14.13 4.81
N GLY A 162 14.99 13.29 4.82
CA GLY A 162 13.65 13.66 5.27
C GLY A 162 12.74 14.25 4.20
N GLU A 163 13.16 14.34 2.93
CA GLU A 163 12.26 14.73 1.84
C GLU A 163 11.12 13.70 1.70
N ILE A 164 9.92 14.19 1.39
CA ILE A 164 8.70 13.41 1.35
C ILE A 164 8.32 13.14 -0.10
N PHE A 165 8.04 11.88 -0.42
CA PHE A 165 7.58 11.46 -1.74
C PHE A 165 6.20 10.82 -1.62
N ILE A 166 5.26 11.30 -2.41
CA ILE A 166 3.87 10.85 -2.41
C ILE A 166 3.51 10.32 -3.79
N ALA A 167 3.02 9.09 -3.84
CA ALA A 167 2.36 8.53 -5.01
C ALA A 167 0.92 9.06 -5.01
N ASP A 168 0.65 10.04 -5.86
CA ASP A 168 -0.64 10.70 -5.98
C ASP A 168 -1.42 10.10 -7.16
N GLY A 169 -2.34 9.22 -6.83
CA GLY A 169 -3.20 8.49 -7.76
C GLY A 169 -3.46 7.05 -7.35
N HIS A 170 -4.67 6.54 -7.65
CA HIS A 170 -5.11 5.18 -7.34
C HIS A 170 -6.01 4.60 -8.44
N GLY A 171 -5.68 4.85 -9.70
CA GLY A 171 -6.49 4.41 -10.85
C GLY A 171 -7.79 5.21 -11.04
N GLY A 172 -8.60 4.82 -12.02
CA GLY A 172 -9.80 5.56 -12.39
C GLY A 172 -9.48 7.01 -12.81
N GLU A 173 -10.31 7.96 -12.42
CA GLU A 173 -10.14 9.39 -12.71
C GLU A 173 -9.24 10.11 -11.69
N SER A 174 -8.31 9.39 -11.03
CA SER A 174 -7.34 9.95 -10.11
C SER A 174 -6.11 10.53 -10.83
N ASN A 175 -5.26 11.23 -10.08
CA ASN A 175 -3.94 11.61 -10.57
C ASN A 175 -3.07 10.36 -10.87
N ALA A 176 -1.95 10.57 -11.52
CA ALA A 176 -0.94 9.53 -11.78
C ALA A 176 0.45 10.18 -11.77
N ARG A 177 0.85 10.74 -10.62
CA ARG A 177 2.09 11.49 -10.47
C ARG A 177 2.78 11.19 -9.14
N ILE A 178 4.08 11.41 -9.10
CA ILE A 178 4.83 11.50 -7.85
C ILE A 178 4.92 12.98 -7.47
N VAL A 179 4.70 13.30 -6.21
CA VAL A 179 4.85 14.66 -5.68
C VAL A 179 5.92 14.65 -4.59
N LYS A 180 6.87 15.57 -4.70
CA LYS A 180 7.99 15.74 -3.77
C LYS A 180 7.82 17.01 -2.93
N PHE A 181 8.00 16.85 -1.62
CA PHE A 181 8.02 17.95 -0.66
C PHE A 181 9.33 17.95 0.15
N SER A 182 9.68 19.11 0.71
CA SER A 182 10.72 19.19 1.74
C SER A 182 10.23 18.51 3.03
N LYS A 183 11.15 18.29 3.97
CA LYS A 183 10.82 17.73 5.30
C LYS A 183 9.85 18.59 6.11
N GLU A 184 9.75 19.89 5.80
CA GLU A 184 8.82 20.84 6.40
C GLU A 184 7.46 20.89 5.67
N GLY A 185 7.27 20.09 4.59
CA GLY A 185 6.04 20.07 3.81
C GLY A 185 5.91 21.15 2.74
N LYS A 186 7.03 21.78 2.33
CA LYS A 186 7.04 22.73 1.21
C LYS A 186 7.13 21.97 -0.11
N PHE A 187 6.24 22.25 -1.06
CA PHE A 187 6.29 21.66 -2.40
C PHE A 187 7.62 21.94 -3.09
N ILE A 188 8.20 20.93 -3.69
CA ILE A 188 9.44 21.01 -4.47
C ILE A 188 9.15 20.76 -5.96
N SER A 189 8.56 19.62 -6.30
CA SER A 189 8.30 19.21 -7.69
C SER A 189 7.24 18.12 -7.76
N ALA A 190 6.70 17.94 -8.97
CA ALA A 190 5.88 16.78 -9.30
C ALA A 190 6.22 16.30 -10.70
N TRP A 191 6.13 14.99 -10.95
CA TRP A 191 6.36 14.39 -12.26
C TRP A 191 5.49 13.16 -12.48
N GLY A 192 5.34 12.77 -13.74
CA GLY A 192 4.46 11.70 -14.18
C GLY A 192 3.09 12.20 -14.56
N LYS A 193 2.43 11.44 -15.42
CA LYS A 193 1.03 11.63 -15.83
C LYS A 193 0.41 10.28 -16.16
N LYS A 194 -0.91 10.27 -16.34
CA LYS A 194 -1.65 9.06 -16.69
C LYS A 194 -1.35 8.65 -18.13
N SER A 195 -0.54 7.60 -18.29
CA SER A 195 -0.12 7.07 -19.59
C SER A 195 0.53 5.69 -19.42
N SER A 196 0.50 4.90 -20.50
CA SER A 196 1.26 3.63 -20.59
C SER A 196 2.70 3.81 -21.09
N ALA A 197 3.11 5.01 -21.47
CA ALA A 197 4.45 5.30 -21.97
C ALA A 197 5.54 5.04 -20.91
N PRO A 198 6.80 4.79 -21.31
CA PRO A 198 7.92 4.68 -20.37
C PRO A 198 8.08 5.95 -19.53
N GLY A 199 8.26 5.79 -18.21
CA GLY A 199 8.39 6.90 -17.25
C GLY A 199 7.07 7.50 -16.77
N GLU A 200 5.93 7.09 -17.33
CA GLU A 200 4.59 7.52 -16.95
C GLU A 200 3.85 6.42 -16.15
N PHE A 201 2.68 6.75 -15.59
CA PHE A 201 1.94 5.85 -14.70
C PHE A 201 0.48 5.70 -15.16
N GLU A 202 -0.05 4.47 -15.13
CA GLU A 202 -1.50 4.25 -15.25
C GLU A 202 -2.17 4.26 -13.87
N THR A 203 -1.53 3.57 -12.92
CA THR A 203 -1.96 3.50 -11.53
C THR A 203 -0.72 3.42 -10.64
N LEU A 204 -0.69 4.23 -9.61
CA LEU A 204 0.35 4.20 -8.59
C LEU A 204 -0.18 3.47 -7.35
N HIS A 205 0.54 2.47 -6.85
CA HIS A 205 0.17 1.72 -5.64
C HIS A 205 1.27 1.66 -4.59
N ALA A 206 2.50 1.89 -4.99
CA ALA A 206 3.62 1.85 -4.06
C ALA A 206 4.73 2.80 -4.51
N ILE A 207 5.42 3.34 -3.53
CA ILE A 207 6.64 4.12 -3.67
C ILE A 207 7.61 3.72 -2.58
N ALA A 208 8.89 3.66 -2.91
CA ALA A 208 9.96 3.41 -1.95
C ALA A 208 11.16 4.29 -2.26
N THR A 209 12.02 4.52 -1.29
CA THR A 209 13.31 5.19 -1.46
C THR A 209 14.43 4.28 -1.02
N ASP A 210 15.58 4.34 -1.72
CA ASP A 210 16.80 3.67 -1.29
C ASP A 210 17.59 4.51 -0.27
N ALA A 211 18.69 3.95 0.25
CA ALA A 211 19.57 4.63 1.19
C ALA A 211 20.26 5.89 0.62
N ARG A 212 20.25 6.08 -0.71
CA ARG A 212 20.76 7.25 -1.41
C ARG A 212 19.70 8.31 -1.67
N GLY A 213 18.41 7.99 -1.36
CA GLY A 213 17.28 8.85 -1.60
C GLY A 213 16.72 8.75 -3.03
N THR A 214 17.09 7.71 -3.80
CA THR A 214 16.46 7.43 -5.10
C THR A 214 15.07 6.88 -4.87
N SER A 215 14.05 7.47 -5.51
CA SER A 215 12.68 7.00 -5.40
C SER A 215 12.34 5.98 -6.50
N PHE A 216 11.64 4.92 -6.10
CA PHE A 216 11.12 3.85 -6.98
C PHE A 216 9.62 3.79 -6.85
N ALA A 217 8.90 3.90 -7.97
CA ALA A 217 7.45 3.75 -8.00
C ALA A 217 7.06 2.52 -8.82
N ARG A 218 6.11 1.74 -8.29
CA ARG A 218 5.64 0.52 -8.96
C ARG A 218 4.36 0.78 -9.74
N ARG A 219 4.35 0.34 -11.01
CA ARG A 219 3.13 0.05 -11.78
C ARG A 219 2.62 -1.34 -11.42
N PRO A 220 1.33 -1.55 -11.23
CA PRO A 220 0.75 -2.89 -11.34
C PRO A 220 1.01 -3.40 -12.77
N ARG A 221 1.47 -4.65 -12.91
CA ARG A 221 1.51 -5.30 -14.22
C ARG A 221 0.07 -5.42 -14.74
N GLN A 222 -0.19 -4.93 -15.93
CA GLN A 222 -1.38 -5.36 -16.67
C GLN A 222 -1.23 -6.87 -16.90
N GLN A 223 -2.11 -7.66 -16.32
CA GLN A 223 -2.29 -9.03 -16.79
C GLN A 223 -2.88 -8.93 -18.21
N PRO A 224 -2.34 -9.68 -19.20
CA PRO A 224 -2.99 -9.78 -20.50
C PRO A 224 -4.43 -10.25 -20.23
N ARG A 225 -5.42 -9.53 -20.80
CA ARG A 225 -6.79 -10.00 -20.74
C ARG A 225 -6.81 -11.36 -21.44
N PRO A 226 -7.40 -12.40 -20.86
CA PRO A 226 -7.61 -13.63 -21.61
C PRO A 226 -8.45 -13.26 -22.82
N ASN A 227 -7.97 -13.65 -24.00
CA ASN A 227 -8.78 -13.58 -25.22
C ASN A 227 -10.03 -14.44 -24.99
N ILE A 228 -11.19 -13.79 -24.92
CA ILE A 228 -12.50 -14.44 -24.95
C ILE A 228 -12.86 -14.66 -26.40
#